data_038801f006d380936c725a8498f0ff97
#
_entry.id   038801f006d380936c725a8498f0ff97
#
_cell.length_a   1.000
_cell.length_b   1.000
_cell.length_c   1.000
_cell.angle_alpha   90.00
_cell.angle_beta   90.00
_cell.angle_gamma   90.00
#
_symmetry.space_group_name_H-M   'P 1'
#
loop_
_entity.id
_entity.type
_entity.pdbx_description
1 polymer ?
#
loop_
_entity_poly.entity_id
_entity_poly.type
_entity_poly.pdbx_seq_one_letter_code
_entity_poly.pdbx_strand_id
1 'polypeptide(L)'
;MIEVNAAALAAHPFLHGMSADQLGLLADAARDVSFPAKHRLFEDGGHASRFWLIQSGHVRLDLHVPGEGPVVIESIGMGELLGWSWLFPPYKWAFGAVSATAVEAFEFDAPTVRELCAAYPELGYEFNQRVTRVLARRLQATRIRLIARSGHPAAVR
;
A
#
# COMPACT_ATOMS: atom_id res chain seq x y z
N MET A 1 -16.85 16.55 -1.70
CA MET A 1 -16.18 15.26 -1.46
C MET A 1 -16.94 14.17 -2.20
N ILE A 2 -16.27 13.45 -3.07
CA ILE A 2 -16.90 12.36 -3.81
C ILE A 2 -16.93 11.14 -2.92
N GLU A 3 -18.10 10.59 -2.75
CA GLU A 3 -18.27 9.37 -1.97
C GLU A 3 -17.75 8.17 -2.77
N VAL A 4 -16.94 7.33 -2.11
CA VAL A 4 -16.39 6.12 -2.73
C VAL A 4 -17.46 5.03 -2.72
N ASN A 5 -17.69 4.41 -3.88
CA ASN A 5 -18.64 3.31 -4.00
C ASN A 5 -17.94 2.06 -4.56
N ALA A 6 -18.66 0.95 -4.57
CA ALA A 6 -18.13 -0.33 -5.05
C ALA A 6 -17.64 -0.25 -6.51
N ALA A 7 -18.36 0.48 -7.37
CA ALA A 7 -17.97 0.61 -8.77
C ALA A 7 -16.64 1.33 -8.94
N ALA A 8 -16.39 2.37 -8.13
CA ALA A 8 -15.11 3.09 -8.15
C ALA A 8 -13.97 2.19 -7.70
N LEU A 9 -14.17 1.39 -6.65
CA LEU A 9 -13.17 0.46 -6.16
C LEU A 9 -12.90 -0.68 -7.14
N ALA A 10 -13.92 -1.15 -7.85
CA ALA A 10 -13.80 -2.26 -8.80
C ALA A 10 -12.79 -1.96 -9.92
N ALA A 11 -12.61 -0.69 -10.26
CA ALA A 11 -11.67 -0.26 -11.30
C ALA A 11 -10.20 -0.33 -10.86
N HIS A 12 -9.94 -0.43 -9.57
CA HIS A 12 -8.55 -0.44 -9.07
C HIS A 12 -7.93 -1.84 -9.23
N PRO A 13 -6.73 -1.94 -9.81
CA PRO A 13 -6.07 -3.23 -10.06
C PRO A 13 -5.91 -4.12 -8.82
N PHE A 14 -5.63 -3.54 -7.67
CA PHE A 14 -5.47 -4.29 -6.42
C PHE A 14 -6.74 -5.07 -6.03
N LEU A 15 -7.90 -4.52 -6.35
CA LEU A 15 -9.21 -5.09 -6.00
C LEU A 15 -9.85 -5.86 -7.14
N HIS A 16 -9.15 -6.01 -8.26
CA HIS A 16 -9.68 -6.72 -9.43
C HIS A 16 -10.12 -8.13 -9.07
N GLY A 17 -11.33 -8.50 -9.48
CA GLY A 17 -11.90 -9.83 -9.26
C GLY A 17 -12.62 -9.99 -7.91
N MET A 18 -12.62 -8.97 -7.06
CA MET A 18 -13.37 -9.00 -5.82
C MET A 18 -14.87 -8.85 -6.10
N SER A 19 -15.73 -9.53 -5.33
CA SER A 19 -17.18 -9.50 -5.55
C SER A 19 -17.76 -8.12 -5.24
N ALA A 20 -18.94 -7.84 -5.84
CA ALA A 20 -19.65 -6.57 -5.58
C ALA A 20 -19.98 -6.39 -4.10
N ASP A 21 -20.37 -7.46 -3.41
CA ASP A 21 -20.68 -7.43 -1.97
C ASP A 21 -19.44 -7.08 -1.16
N GLN A 22 -18.30 -7.69 -1.47
CA GLN A 22 -17.03 -7.41 -0.80
C GLN A 22 -16.58 -5.95 -1.03
N LEU A 23 -16.68 -5.49 -2.28
CA LEU A 23 -16.34 -4.10 -2.61
C LEU A 23 -17.27 -3.11 -1.91
N GLY A 24 -18.54 -3.45 -1.77
CA GLY A 24 -19.49 -2.62 -1.02
C GLY A 24 -19.11 -2.47 0.45
N LEU A 25 -18.65 -3.55 1.08
CA LEU A 25 -18.16 -3.50 2.46
C LEU A 25 -16.93 -2.60 2.59
N LEU A 26 -15.99 -2.74 1.67
CA LEU A 26 -14.77 -1.93 1.67
C LEU A 26 -15.05 -0.45 1.38
N ALA A 27 -16.03 -0.15 0.54
CA ALA A 27 -16.39 1.22 0.19
C ALA A 27 -16.75 2.07 1.42
N ASP A 28 -17.39 1.45 2.42
CA ASP A 28 -17.78 2.14 3.65
C ASP A 28 -16.57 2.55 4.50
N ALA A 29 -15.43 1.90 4.30
CA ALA A 29 -14.18 2.20 5.02
C ALA A 29 -13.24 3.09 4.21
N ALA A 30 -13.64 3.52 3.02
CA ALA A 30 -12.80 4.22 2.06
C ALA A 30 -13.24 5.66 1.83
N ARG A 31 -12.28 6.51 1.47
CA ARG A 31 -12.55 7.87 0.99
C ARG A 31 -11.53 8.27 -0.06
N ASP A 32 -11.90 9.19 -0.94
CA ASP A 32 -10.97 9.80 -1.88
C ASP A 32 -10.10 10.82 -1.17
N VAL A 33 -8.80 10.76 -1.42
CA VAL A 33 -7.83 11.72 -0.87
C VAL A 33 -6.87 12.17 -1.96
N SER A 34 -6.33 13.36 -1.79
CA SER A 34 -5.29 13.91 -2.65
C SER A 34 -4.17 14.46 -1.78
N PHE A 35 -2.94 14.29 -2.24
CA PHE A 35 -1.75 14.83 -1.57
C PHE A 35 -0.93 15.62 -2.59
N PRO A 36 -0.41 16.79 -2.19
CA PRO A 36 0.53 17.50 -3.05
C PRO A 36 1.85 16.74 -3.12
N ALA A 37 2.70 17.10 -4.07
CA ALA A 37 4.06 16.57 -4.12
C ALA A 37 4.83 16.93 -2.84
N LYS A 38 5.77 16.09 -2.44
CA LYS A 38 6.64 16.28 -1.27
C LYS A 38 5.88 16.25 0.06
N HIS A 39 4.74 15.60 0.11
CA HIS A 39 3.97 15.42 1.34
C HIS A 39 4.37 14.12 2.02
N ARG A 40 4.71 14.21 3.31
CA ARG A 40 5.02 13.02 4.13
C ARG A 40 3.71 12.37 4.56
N LEU A 41 3.43 11.15 4.06
CA LEU A 41 2.21 10.43 4.41
C LEU A 41 2.35 9.75 5.77
N PHE A 42 3.51 9.14 6.01
CA PHE A 42 3.79 8.51 7.31
C PHE A 42 5.29 8.30 7.49
N GLU A 43 5.66 8.08 8.74
CA GLU A 43 7.04 7.88 9.17
C GLU A 43 7.27 6.44 9.62
N ASP A 44 8.49 5.94 9.40
CA ASP A 44 8.94 4.66 9.96
C ASP A 44 8.76 4.67 11.48
N GLY A 45 8.18 3.60 12.01
CA GLY A 45 7.89 3.47 13.44
C GLY A 45 6.58 4.09 13.89
N GLY A 46 5.92 4.89 13.05
CA GLY A 46 4.61 5.47 13.35
C GLY A 46 3.51 4.42 13.36
N HIS A 47 2.37 4.77 13.98
CA HIS A 47 1.23 3.87 14.05
C HIS A 47 0.53 3.72 12.70
N ALA A 48 0.36 2.48 12.24
CA ALA A 48 -0.25 2.18 10.95
C ALA A 48 -1.76 2.08 11.09
N SER A 49 -2.44 3.22 11.04
CA SER A 49 -3.90 3.31 11.17
C SER A 49 -4.66 3.45 9.86
N ARG A 50 -3.93 3.56 8.75
CA ARG A 50 -4.51 3.75 7.41
C ARG A 50 -3.69 3.01 6.38
N PHE A 51 -4.29 2.82 5.20
CA PHE A 51 -3.54 2.40 4.01
C PHE A 51 -4.21 3.02 2.78
N TRP A 52 -3.52 2.95 1.65
CA TRP A 52 -3.97 3.63 0.44
C TRP A 52 -3.85 2.73 -0.78
N LEU A 53 -4.79 2.89 -1.70
CA LEU A 53 -4.69 2.33 -3.04
C LEU A 53 -4.46 3.51 -3.99
N ILE A 54 -3.32 3.53 -4.64
CA ILE A 54 -2.89 4.66 -5.46
C ILE A 54 -3.65 4.67 -6.78
N GLN A 55 -4.31 5.78 -7.10
CA GLN A 55 -5.01 5.98 -8.36
C GLN A 55 -4.15 6.71 -9.39
N SER A 56 -3.35 7.67 -8.94
CA SER A 56 -2.41 8.41 -9.80
C SER A 56 -1.27 8.98 -8.98
N GLY A 57 -0.17 9.25 -9.64
CA GLY A 57 1.02 9.81 -9.02
C GLY A 57 1.97 8.74 -8.52
N HIS A 58 3.04 9.19 -7.85
CA HIS A 58 4.12 8.33 -7.37
C HIS A 58 4.46 8.63 -5.92
N VAL A 59 4.73 7.58 -5.15
CA VAL A 59 5.12 7.65 -3.75
C VAL A 59 6.47 6.96 -3.59
N ARG A 60 7.38 7.59 -2.86
CA ARG A 60 8.68 7.00 -2.52
C ARG A 60 8.63 6.46 -1.10
N LEU A 61 9.06 5.21 -0.94
CA LEU A 61 9.22 4.59 0.35
C LEU A 61 10.66 4.79 0.80
N ASP A 62 10.86 5.15 2.06
CA ASP A 62 12.19 5.44 2.59
C ASP A 62 12.42 4.82 3.96
N LEU A 63 13.70 4.68 4.30
CA LEU A 63 14.15 4.30 5.64
C LEU A 63 15.14 5.36 6.11
N HIS A 64 15.05 5.70 7.38
CA HIS A 64 16.01 6.62 7.99
C HIS A 64 17.28 5.85 8.33
N VAL A 65 18.39 6.22 7.69
CA VAL A 65 19.69 5.64 7.96
C VAL A 65 20.51 6.60 8.81
N PRO A 66 20.96 6.21 10.01
CA PRO A 66 21.76 7.10 10.86
C PRO A 66 22.98 7.65 10.12
N GLY A 67 23.14 8.96 10.16
CA GLY A 67 24.23 9.69 9.47
C GLY A 67 23.94 10.03 8.01
N GLU A 68 22.94 9.42 7.38
CA GLU A 68 22.60 9.68 5.98
C GLU A 68 21.21 10.30 5.80
N GLY A 69 20.33 10.17 6.82
CA GLY A 69 18.96 10.62 6.73
C GLY A 69 18.07 9.64 5.95
N PRO A 70 16.98 10.11 5.33
CA PRO A 70 16.08 9.23 4.59
C PRO A 70 16.74 8.69 3.32
N VAL A 71 16.68 7.37 3.15
CA VAL A 71 17.17 6.68 1.94
C VAL A 71 15.99 6.03 1.25
N VAL A 72 15.77 6.36 -0.02
CA VAL A 72 14.68 5.77 -0.80
C VAL A 72 14.97 4.31 -1.08
N ILE A 73 14.04 3.44 -0.71
CA ILE A 73 14.17 1.99 -0.90
C ILE A 73 13.28 1.46 -2.01
N GLU A 74 12.20 2.16 -2.34
CA GLU A 74 11.25 1.71 -3.36
C GLU A 74 10.38 2.87 -3.80
N SER A 75 9.82 2.76 -5.01
CA SER A 75 8.79 3.68 -5.49
C SER A 75 7.55 2.88 -5.88
N ILE A 76 6.39 3.42 -5.57
CA ILE A 76 5.12 2.83 -5.95
C ILE A 76 4.25 3.85 -6.67
N GLY A 77 3.36 3.38 -7.52
CA GLY A 77 2.53 4.25 -8.36
C GLY A 77 1.13 3.73 -8.58
N MET A 78 0.54 4.16 -9.68
CA MET A 78 -0.84 3.82 -10.06
C MET A 78 -1.09 2.31 -10.00
N GLY A 79 -2.21 1.95 -9.36
CA GLY A 79 -2.65 0.55 -9.28
C GLY A 79 -2.03 -0.23 -8.12
N GLU A 80 -1.17 0.39 -7.31
CA GLU A 80 -0.46 -0.29 -6.24
C GLU A 80 -1.00 0.03 -4.85
N LEU A 81 -0.75 -0.90 -3.93
CA LEU A 81 -1.07 -0.76 -2.51
C LEU A 81 0.06 -0.01 -1.81
N LEU A 82 -0.30 1.04 -1.07
CA LEU A 82 0.60 1.72 -0.16
C LEU A 82 0.24 1.36 1.28
N GLY A 83 1.15 0.64 1.92
CA GLY A 83 1.03 0.29 3.33
C GLY A 83 0.45 -1.11 3.56
N TRP A 84 1.17 -1.91 4.32
CA TRP A 84 0.73 -3.25 4.73
C TRP A 84 0.96 -3.51 6.23
N SER A 85 1.67 -2.63 6.93
CA SER A 85 1.97 -2.79 8.36
C SER A 85 0.73 -2.76 9.26
N TRP A 86 -0.34 -2.19 8.76
CA TRP A 86 -1.63 -2.13 9.44
C TRP A 86 -2.29 -3.50 9.64
N LEU A 87 -1.84 -4.50 8.87
CA LEU A 87 -2.45 -5.83 8.86
C LEU A 87 -1.93 -6.73 10.00
N PHE A 88 -0.73 -6.45 10.50
CA PHE A 88 -0.06 -7.29 11.50
C PHE A 88 0.32 -6.50 12.76
N PRO A 89 0.14 -7.09 13.97
CA PRO A 89 0.72 -6.46 15.16
C PRO A 89 2.24 -6.32 15.01
N PRO A 90 2.87 -5.27 15.51
CA PRO A 90 2.34 -4.22 16.37
C PRO A 90 1.69 -3.03 15.65
N TYR A 91 1.33 -3.15 14.38
CA TYR A 91 0.68 -2.10 13.57
C TYR A 91 1.52 -0.82 13.50
N LYS A 92 2.81 -0.96 13.28
CA LYS A 92 3.75 0.15 13.12
C LYS A 92 4.39 0.10 11.76
N TRP A 93 4.54 1.28 11.15
CA TRP A 93 5.16 1.39 9.83
C TRP A 93 6.59 0.86 9.84
N ALA A 94 6.90 -0.01 8.89
CA ALA A 94 8.24 -0.57 8.70
C ALA A 94 9.13 0.32 7.82
N PHE A 95 8.58 1.41 7.28
CA PHE A 95 9.26 2.39 6.43
C PHE A 95 8.42 3.67 6.43
N GLY A 96 8.96 4.75 5.87
CA GLY A 96 8.23 5.98 5.65
C GLY A 96 7.75 6.10 4.22
N ALA A 97 6.89 7.08 3.95
CA ALA A 97 6.38 7.34 2.61
C ALA A 97 6.22 8.84 2.35
N VAL A 98 6.71 9.28 1.20
CA VAL A 98 6.64 10.66 0.74
C VAL A 98 6.12 10.67 -0.70
N SER A 99 5.14 11.54 -0.99
CA SER A 99 4.70 11.73 -2.37
C SER A 99 5.81 12.38 -3.20
N ALA A 100 6.20 11.74 -4.31
CA ALA A 100 7.16 12.31 -5.25
C ALA A 100 6.50 13.32 -6.18
N THR A 101 5.25 13.07 -6.52
CA THR A 101 4.38 13.93 -7.34
C THR A 101 3.09 14.17 -6.59
N ALA A 102 2.17 14.93 -7.16
CA ALA A 102 0.80 14.97 -6.67
C ALA A 102 0.22 13.54 -6.76
N VAL A 103 -0.52 13.12 -5.75
CA VAL A 103 -1.06 11.77 -5.64
C VAL A 103 -2.55 11.83 -5.39
N GLU A 104 -3.29 10.97 -6.09
CA GLU A 104 -4.68 10.68 -5.78
C GLU A 104 -4.80 9.23 -5.36
N ALA A 105 -5.56 8.96 -4.32
CA ALA A 105 -5.66 7.62 -3.76
C ALA A 105 -7.01 7.40 -3.09
N PHE A 106 -7.38 6.13 -2.95
CA PHE A 106 -8.40 5.72 -1.98
C PHE A 106 -7.69 5.50 -0.64
N GLU A 107 -8.16 6.16 0.40
CA GLU A 107 -7.65 5.98 1.76
C GLU A 107 -8.61 5.13 2.56
N PHE A 108 -8.09 4.13 3.25
CA PHE A 108 -8.88 3.20 4.05
C PHE A 108 -8.55 3.35 5.53
N ASP A 109 -9.60 3.27 6.36
CA ASP A 109 -9.44 3.18 7.79
C ASP A 109 -9.02 1.74 8.15
N ALA A 110 -7.78 1.55 8.56
CA ALA A 110 -7.24 0.21 8.78
C ALA A 110 -7.95 -0.57 9.88
N PRO A 111 -8.27 0.01 11.06
CA PRO A 111 -9.05 -0.72 12.06
C PRO A 111 -10.38 -1.24 11.53
N THR A 112 -11.09 -0.42 10.76
CA THR A 112 -12.37 -0.82 10.16
C THR A 112 -12.19 -1.99 9.19
N VAL A 113 -11.16 -1.94 8.35
CA VAL A 113 -10.90 -3.03 7.39
C VAL A 113 -10.54 -4.32 8.14
N ARG A 114 -9.74 -4.24 9.21
CA ARG A 114 -9.44 -5.43 10.02
C ARG A 114 -10.71 -6.04 10.62
N GLU A 115 -11.61 -5.22 11.13
CA GLU A 115 -12.90 -5.68 11.67
C GLU A 115 -13.75 -6.34 10.59
N LEU A 116 -13.80 -5.75 9.40
CA LEU A 116 -14.52 -6.34 8.27
C LEU A 116 -13.95 -7.70 7.88
N CYS A 117 -12.63 -7.81 7.83
CA CYS A 117 -11.96 -9.08 7.50
C CYS A 117 -12.24 -10.17 8.55
N ALA A 118 -12.34 -9.79 9.82
CA ALA A 118 -12.69 -10.72 10.89
C ALA A 118 -14.17 -11.14 10.84
N ALA A 119 -15.06 -10.19 10.56
CA ALA A 119 -16.50 -10.43 10.49
C ALA A 119 -16.88 -11.21 9.22
N TYR A 120 -16.16 -11.02 8.13
CA TYR A 120 -16.40 -11.65 6.83
C TYR A 120 -15.14 -12.40 6.41
N PRO A 121 -14.98 -13.67 6.82
CA PRO A 121 -13.74 -14.42 6.56
C PRO A 121 -13.36 -14.56 5.08
N GLU A 122 -14.32 -14.59 4.18
CA GLU A 122 -14.04 -14.64 2.74
C GLU A 122 -13.40 -13.34 2.26
N LEU A 123 -13.84 -12.20 2.75
CA LEU A 123 -13.20 -10.93 2.48
C LEU A 123 -11.78 -10.91 3.03
N GLY A 124 -11.59 -11.39 4.27
CA GLY A 124 -10.28 -11.49 4.89
C GLY A 124 -9.33 -12.35 4.08
N TYR A 125 -9.79 -13.48 3.59
CA TYR A 125 -9.00 -14.38 2.73
C TYR A 125 -8.57 -13.65 1.45
N GLU A 126 -9.52 -13.03 0.76
CA GLU A 126 -9.24 -12.32 -0.50
C GLU A 126 -8.26 -11.17 -0.29
N PHE A 127 -8.44 -10.42 0.78
CA PHE A 127 -7.55 -9.31 1.10
C PHE A 127 -6.13 -9.80 1.42
N ASN A 128 -6.01 -10.82 2.25
CA ASN A 128 -4.71 -11.41 2.62
C ASN A 128 -3.98 -11.97 1.41
N GLN A 129 -4.68 -12.63 0.48
CA GLN A 129 -4.09 -13.14 -0.73
C GLN A 129 -3.47 -12.02 -1.58
N ARG A 130 -4.19 -10.90 -1.70
CA ARG A 130 -3.72 -9.76 -2.48
C ARG A 130 -2.51 -9.09 -1.83
N VAL A 131 -2.54 -8.90 -0.52
CA VAL A 131 -1.40 -8.33 0.22
C VAL A 131 -0.19 -9.25 0.13
N THR A 132 -0.38 -10.54 0.31
CA THR A 132 0.69 -11.53 0.21
C THR A 132 1.36 -11.50 -1.17
N ARG A 133 0.57 -11.38 -2.22
CA ARG A 133 1.06 -11.28 -3.59
C ARG A 133 1.93 -10.03 -3.79
N VAL A 134 1.49 -8.90 -3.23
CA VAL A 134 2.26 -7.64 -3.26
C VAL A 134 3.60 -7.82 -2.53
N LEU A 135 3.58 -8.39 -1.34
CA LEU A 135 4.79 -8.63 -0.55
C LEU A 135 5.76 -9.56 -1.27
N ALA A 136 5.26 -10.64 -1.87
CA ALA A 136 6.08 -11.56 -2.64
C ALA A 136 6.79 -10.87 -3.80
N ARG A 137 6.06 -10.03 -4.56
CA ARG A 137 6.64 -9.27 -5.68
C ARG A 137 7.70 -8.28 -5.20
N ARG A 138 7.43 -7.57 -4.12
CA ARG A 138 8.38 -6.59 -3.56
C ARG A 138 9.62 -7.26 -3.01
N LEU A 139 9.47 -8.42 -2.37
CA LEU A 139 10.61 -9.20 -1.89
C LEU A 139 11.49 -9.65 -3.06
N GLN A 140 10.89 -10.17 -4.13
CA GLN A 140 11.62 -10.59 -5.32
C GLN A 140 12.36 -9.42 -5.97
N ALA A 141 11.70 -8.27 -6.12
CA ALA A 141 12.31 -7.07 -6.67
C ALA A 141 13.50 -6.60 -5.81
N THR A 142 13.36 -6.66 -4.49
CA THR A 142 14.42 -6.29 -3.55
C THR A 142 15.63 -7.23 -3.68
N ARG A 143 15.40 -8.53 -3.83
CA ARG A 143 16.47 -9.52 -4.02
C ARG A 143 17.25 -9.25 -5.29
N ILE A 144 16.55 -8.94 -6.39
CA ILE A 144 17.17 -8.61 -7.68
C ILE A 144 18.05 -7.37 -7.55
N ARG A 145 17.55 -6.32 -6.88
CA ARG A 145 18.34 -5.10 -6.65
C ARG A 145 19.56 -5.37 -5.78
N LEU A 146 19.45 -6.22 -4.79
CA LEU A 146 20.56 -6.59 -3.92
C LEU A 146 21.66 -7.30 -4.71
N ILE A 147 21.30 -8.22 -5.60
CA ILE A 147 22.24 -8.91 -6.49
C ILE A 147 22.94 -7.91 -7.40
N ALA A 148 22.20 -6.98 -8.02
CA ALA A 148 22.75 -5.97 -8.88
C ALA A 148 23.77 -5.07 -8.16
N ARG A 149 23.45 -4.68 -6.90
CA ARG A 149 24.35 -3.85 -6.08
C ARG A 149 25.62 -4.56 -5.64
N SER A 150 25.58 -5.88 -5.53
CA SER A 150 26.76 -6.67 -5.14
C SER A 150 27.71 -6.94 -6.30
N GLY A 151 27.45 -6.38 -7.50
CA GLY A 151 28.28 -6.55 -8.67
C GLY A 151 28.01 -7.83 -9.45
N HIS A 152 27.01 -8.59 -9.09
CA HIS A 152 26.60 -9.78 -9.83
C HIS A 152 25.55 -9.40 -10.88
N PRO A 153 25.55 -10.04 -12.07
CA PRO A 153 24.46 -9.82 -13.02
C PRO A 153 23.15 -10.30 -12.44
N ALA A 154 22.09 -9.51 -12.63
CA ALA A 154 20.76 -9.91 -12.22
C ALA A 154 20.35 -11.15 -13.01
N ALA A 155 19.70 -12.11 -12.33
CA ALA A 155 19.18 -13.30 -13.00
C ALA A 155 18.07 -12.88 -13.95
N VAL A 156 18.23 -13.18 -15.23
CA VAL A 156 17.23 -12.93 -16.26
C VAL A 156 16.34 -14.17 -16.36
N ARG A 157 15.06 -13.97 -16.16
CA ARG A 157 14.09 -15.05 -16.24
C ARG A 157 12.99 -14.70 -17.18
#